data_981b37696d8e43bb3ffb9bbbdf7d8a35
#
_entry.id   981b37696d8e43bb3ffb9bbbdf7d8a35
#
_cell.length_a   1.000
_cell.length_b   1.000
_cell.length_c   1.000
_cell.angle_alpha   90.00
_cell.angle_beta   90.00
_cell.angle_gamma   90.00
#
_symmetry.space_group_name_H-M   'P 1'
#
loop_
_entity.id
_entity.type
_entity.pdbx_description
1 polymer ?
#
loop_
_entity_poly.entity_id
_entity_poly.type
_entity_poly.pdbx_seq_one_letter_code
_entity_poly.pdbx_strand_id
1 'polypeptide(L)'
;MIHDLLVSGVTVFPGREHFEFVPGINVVVGGNDSGKSHLLKLCYTVAKWSADGGRKSLPEKWAEEQRLRKDLMRVFASRGLAGLTARNRGNAHARVEASMEGDGVPEGMGNLVFDFQAGHEEEGLSIREMPRRFLNVPVVFLAAREVLTIYPSFVQVGSRFPEFLDGGSWDLCRYLDMEAEAEPISTDAGRVVARLEKI
;
A
#
# COMPACT_ATOMS: atom_id res chain seq x y z
N MET A 1 7.93 -7.43 -6.95
CA MET A 1 6.44 -7.45 -6.88
C MET A 1 5.99 -8.24 -5.66
N ILE A 2 4.73 -8.14 -5.25
CA ILE A 2 4.15 -9.10 -4.30
C ILE A 2 3.90 -10.39 -5.08
N HIS A 3 4.36 -11.54 -4.53
CA HIS A 3 4.12 -12.87 -5.06
C HIS A 3 2.95 -13.53 -4.32
N ASP A 4 2.98 -13.50 -2.99
CA ASP A 4 1.91 -14.02 -2.14
C ASP A 4 1.44 -12.98 -1.13
N LEU A 5 0.14 -12.96 -0.87
CA LEU A 5 -0.46 -12.21 0.21
C LEU A 5 -1.46 -13.09 0.95
N LEU A 6 -1.21 -13.31 2.22
CA LEU A 6 -2.11 -14.04 3.10
C LEU A 6 -2.64 -13.07 4.16
N VAL A 7 -3.94 -13.01 4.30
CA VAL A 7 -4.64 -12.11 5.22
C VAL A 7 -5.59 -12.89 6.12
N SER A 8 -5.73 -12.45 7.36
CA SER A 8 -6.69 -13.02 8.30
C SER A 8 -7.16 -11.93 9.25
N GLY A 9 -8.47 -11.82 9.45
CA GLY A 9 -9.06 -10.84 10.35
C GLY A 9 -8.89 -9.38 9.92
N VAL A 10 -8.60 -9.11 8.64
CA VAL A 10 -8.34 -7.76 8.11
C VAL A 10 -9.55 -7.28 7.32
N THR A 11 -10.10 -6.13 7.70
CA THR A 11 -11.20 -5.43 7.02
C THR A 11 -12.40 -6.33 6.70
N VAL A 12 -12.58 -6.74 5.44
CA VAL A 12 -13.67 -7.60 4.94
C VAL A 12 -13.27 -9.08 4.86
N PHE A 13 -12.06 -9.42 5.26
CA PHE A 13 -11.52 -10.79 5.26
C PHE A 13 -11.50 -11.35 6.68
N PRO A 14 -12.61 -11.90 7.20
CA PRO A 14 -12.68 -12.40 8.58
C PRO A 14 -11.92 -13.71 8.78
N GLY A 15 -11.81 -14.52 7.73
CA GLY A 15 -11.07 -15.78 7.69
C GLY A 15 -9.63 -15.59 7.18
N ARG A 16 -9.01 -16.75 6.94
CA ARG A 16 -7.69 -16.81 6.31
C ARG A 16 -7.88 -16.92 4.80
N GLU A 17 -7.47 -15.87 4.08
CA GLU A 17 -7.54 -15.79 2.62
C GLU A 17 -6.12 -15.72 2.06
N HIS A 18 -5.85 -16.46 0.98
CA HIS A 18 -4.57 -16.49 0.30
C HIS A 18 -4.73 -16.02 -1.14
N PHE A 19 -3.90 -15.06 -1.54
CA PHE A 19 -3.85 -14.49 -2.87
C PHE A 19 -2.46 -14.69 -3.47
N GLU A 20 -2.40 -15.40 -4.58
CA GLU A 20 -1.18 -15.58 -5.38
C GLU A 20 -1.19 -14.63 -6.56
N PHE A 21 -0.04 -14.00 -6.82
CA PHE A 21 0.13 -13.08 -7.93
C PHE A 21 1.24 -13.55 -8.87
N VAL A 22 1.05 -13.34 -10.15
CA VAL A 22 2.02 -13.69 -11.18
C VAL A 22 2.66 -12.42 -11.77
N PRO A 23 3.86 -12.51 -12.36
CA PRO A 23 4.44 -11.39 -13.10
C PRO A 23 3.51 -10.91 -14.21
N GLY A 24 3.38 -9.59 -14.34
CA GLY A 24 2.52 -8.95 -15.34
C GLY A 24 1.16 -8.53 -14.78
N ILE A 25 0.08 -8.76 -15.51
CA ILE A 25 -1.26 -8.27 -15.18
C ILE A 25 -2.02 -9.32 -14.36
N ASN A 26 -2.45 -8.92 -13.16
CA ASN A 26 -3.36 -9.70 -12.32
C ASN A 26 -4.72 -9.01 -12.27
N VAL A 27 -5.79 -9.74 -12.51
CA VAL A 27 -7.16 -9.20 -12.53
C VAL A 27 -7.96 -9.73 -11.36
N VAL A 28 -8.48 -8.82 -10.53
CA VAL A 28 -9.33 -9.16 -9.39
C VAL A 28 -10.79 -8.92 -9.76
N VAL A 29 -11.58 -9.99 -9.79
CA VAL A 29 -13.00 -9.98 -10.18
C VAL A 29 -13.87 -10.36 -8.97
N GLY A 30 -15.03 -9.74 -8.85
CA GLY A 30 -15.98 -10.05 -7.79
C GLY A 30 -17.11 -9.02 -7.71
N GLY A 31 -18.17 -9.33 -6.96
CA GLY A 31 -19.29 -8.43 -6.73
C GLY A 31 -18.90 -7.15 -5.99
N ASN A 32 -19.87 -6.24 -5.83
CA ASN A 32 -19.67 -5.08 -4.94
C ASN A 32 -19.48 -5.59 -3.50
N ASP A 33 -18.69 -4.87 -2.72
CA ASP A 33 -18.35 -5.17 -1.33
C ASP A 33 -17.56 -6.50 -1.09
N SER A 34 -17.10 -7.18 -2.15
CA SER A 34 -16.28 -8.40 -2.04
C SER A 34 -14.84 -8.17 -1.58
N GLY A 35 -14.44 -6.91 -1.31
CA GLY A 35 -13.10 -6.59 -0.79
C GLY A 35 -12.02 -6.28 -1.83
N LYS A 36 -12.34 -6.20 -3.13
CA LYS A 36 -11.37 -5.91 -4.21
C LYS A 36 -10.50 -4.68 -3.90
N SER A 37 -11.13 -3.57 -3.55
CA SER A 37 -10.41 -2.33 -3.21
C SER A 37 -9.58 -2.47 -1.94
N HIS A 38 -10.02 -3.26 -0.97
CA HIS A 38 -9.26 -3.53 0.25
C HIS A 38 -8.04 -4.40 -0.04
N LEU A 39 -8.18 -5.42 -0.89
CA LEU A 39 -7.05 -6.22 -1.35
C LEU A 39 -5.99 -5.35 -2.06
N LEU A 40 -6.42 -4.53 -3.03
CA LEU A 40 -5.51 -3.64 -3.76
C LEU A 40 -4.83 -2.61 -2.84
N LYS A 41 -5.56 -2.06 -1.87
CA LYS A 41 -5.00 -1.16 -0.85
C LYS A 41 -3.97 -1.85 0.05
N LEU A 42 -4.19 -3.11 0.42
CA LEU A 42 -3.21 -3.90 1.18
C LEU A 42 -1.95 -4.16 0.35
N CYS A 43 -2.11 -4.64 -0.88
CA CYS A 43 -0.98 -4.83 -1.80
C CYS A 43 -0.18 -3.54 -1.97
N TYR A 44 -0.85 -2.42 -2.23
CA TYR A 44 -0.21 -1.12 -2.35
C TYR A 44 0.55 -0.73 -1.09
N THR A 45 -0.07 -0.84 0.08
CA THR A 45 0.54 -0.44 1.35
C THR A 45 1.81 -1.25 1.63
N VAL A 46 1.75 -2.58 1.47
CA VAL A 46 2.89 -3.48 1.69
C VAL A 46 4.02 -3.20 0.70
N ALA A 47 3.70 -3.11 -0.59
CA ALA A 47 4.70 -2.87 -1.63
C ALA A 47 5.36 -1.50 -1.47
N LYS A 48 4.56 -0.46 -1.21
CA LYS A 48 5.06 0.92 -0.97
C LYS A 48 5.91 0.99 0.28
N TRP A 49 5.46 0.41 1.39
CA TRP A 49 6.24 0.35 2.63
C TRP A 49 7.60 -0.30 2.39
N SER A 50 7.65 -1.39 1.64
CA SER A 50 8.90 -2.05 1.26
C SER A 50 9.76 -1.13 0.38
N ALA A 51 9.21 -0.54 -0.68
CA ALA A 51 9.95 0.32 -1.60
C ALA A 51 10.55 1.56 -0.92
N ASP A 52 9.84 2.14 0.04
CA ASP A 52 10.30 3.28 0.82
C ASP A 52 11.34 2.87 1.90
N GLY A 53 11.27 1.64 2.42
CA GLY A 53 12.19 1.09 3.41
C GLY A 53 13.59 0.82 2.86
N GLY A 54 13.68 0.36 1.62
CA GLY A 54 14.95 0.05 0.95
C GLY A 54 15.88 1.23 0.74
N ARG A 55 15.40 2.45 0.94
CA ARG A 55 16.17 3.69 0.83
C ARG A 55 16.89 4.11 2.11
N LYS A 56 16.68 3.40 3.22
CA LYS A 56 17.23 3.73 4.54
C LYS A 56 18.28 2.70 4.96
N SER A 57 19.38 3.15 5.55
CA SER A 57 20.37 2.29 6.18
C SER A 57 19.80 1.75 7.51
N LEU A 58 19.62 0.41 7.59
CA LEU A 58 19.22 -0.36 8.79
C LEU A 58 18.08 0.28 9.59
N PRO A 59 16.82 0.03 9.18
CA PRO A 59 15.68 0.58 9.90
C PRO A 59 15.51 -0.13 11.25
N GLU A 60 15.35 0.65 12.31
CA GLU A 60 14.94 0.11 13.62
C GLU A 60 13.51 -0.44 13.52
N LYS A 61 13.31 -1.65 14.04
CA LYS A 61 12.02 -2.37 13.97
C LYS A 61 10.84 -1.49 14.44
N TRP A 62 11.01 -0.80 15.56
CA TRP A 62 9.97 0.10 16.08
C TRP A 62 9.60 1.21 15.10
N ALA A 63 10.59 1.85 14.46
CA ALA A 63 10.35 2.91 13.49
C ALA A 63 9.58 2.39 12.27
N GLU A 64 9.88 1.17 11.83
CA GLU A 64 9.18 0.52 10.73
C GLU A 64 7.75 0.08 11.10
N GLU A 65 7.51 -0.36 12.31
CA GLU A 65 6.17 -0.63 12.84
C GLU A 65 5.30 0.64 12.85
N GLN A 66 5.84 1.76 13.31
CA GLN A 66 5.14 3.05 13.29
C GLN A 66 4.87 3.54 11.86
N ARG A 67 5.83 3.36 10.97
CA ARG A 67 5.67 3.72 9.55
C ARG A 67 4.58 2.89 8.90
N LEU A 68 4.60 1.56 9.04
CA LEU A 68 3.59 0.66 8.49
C LEU A 68 2.20 0.95 9.05
N ARG A 69 2.09 1.20 10.36
CA ARG A 69 0.86 1.63 11.01
C ARG A 69 0.30 2.90 10.37
N LYS A 70 1.14 3.92 10.21
CA LYS A 70 0.74 5.20 9.60
C LYS A 70 0.29 5.02 8.16
N ASP A 71 1.01 4.22 7.37
CA ASP A 71 0.68 3.96 5.97
C ASP A 71 -0.66 3.21 5.85
N LEU A 72 -0.91 2.19 6.68
CA LEU A 72 -2.20 1.50 6.73
C LEU A 72 -3.34 2.47 7.04
N MET A 73 -3.22 3.24 8.12
CA MET A 73 -4.27 4.19 8.50
C MET A 73 -4.53 5.22 7.40
N ARG A 74 -3.48 5.72 6.76
CA ARG A 74 -3.56 6.70 5.68
C ARG A 74 -4.22 6.14 4.42
N VAL A 75 -3.78 4.97 3.94
CA VAL A 75 -4.31 4.36 2.71
C VAL A 75 -5.76 3.93 2.86
N PHE A 76 -6.15 3.47 4.04
CA PHE A 76 -7.53 3.07 4.31
C PHE A 76 -8.41 4.22 4.84
N ALA A 77 -7.86 5.41 5.01
CA ALA A 77 -8.54 6.55 5.63
C ALA A 77 -9.17 6.17 6.99
N SER A 78 -8.46 5.38 7.79
CA SER A 78 -8.92 4.90 9.10
C SER A 78 -8.34 5.77 10.21
N ARG A 79 -9.15 6.03 11.25
CA ARG A 79 -8.71 6.77 12.45
C ARG A 79 -7.85 5.93 13.39
N GLY A 80 -7.84 4.60 13.22
CA GLY A 80 -7.07 3.68 14.05
C GLY A 80 -7.07 2.27 13.45
N LEU A 81 -6.18 1.40 13.95
CA LEU A 81 -6.07 0.02 13.50
C LEU A 81 -7.33 -0.81 13.79
N ALA A 82 -8.09 -0.45 14.84
CA ALA A 82 -9.36 -1.08 15.15
C ALA A 82 -10.36 -1.02 13.98
N GLY A 83 -10.33 0.06 13.18
CA GLY A 83 -11.15 0.19 11.98
C GLY A 83 -10.73 -0.73 10.83
N LEU A 84 -9.56 -1.32 10.92
CA LEU A 84 -8.99 -2.24 9.92
C LEU A 84 -9.10 -3.71 10.32
N THR A 85 -9.59 -4.02 11.52
CA THR A 85 -9.85 -5.40 11.91
C THR A 85 -11.23 -5.84 11.42
N ALA A 86 -11.35 -7.09 10.97
CA ALA A 86 -12.65 -7.66 10.62
C ALA A 86 -13.52 -7.76 11.88
N ARG A 87 -14.77 -7.28 11.76
CA ARG A 87 -15.75 -7.32 12.87
C ARG A 87 -16.26 -8.75 13.08
N ASN A 88 -15.43 -9.59 13.69
CA ASN A 88 -15.85 -10.90 14.16
C ASN A 88 -16.10 -10.89 15.67
N ARG A 89 -17.02 -11.77 16.12
CA ARG A 89 -17.36 -11.95 17.53
C ARG A 89 -16.14 -12.49 18.28
N GLY A 90 -15.44 -11.64 19.04
CA GLY A 90 -14.26 -12.02 19.81
C GLY A 90 -13.10 -11.05 19.62
N ASN A 91 -11.92 -11.39 20.09
CA ASN A 91 -10.71 -10.58 19.93
C ASN A 91 -10.42 -10.35 18.45
N ALA A 92 -10.62 -9.12 18.02
CA ALA A 92 -10.35 -8.74 16.64
C ALA A 92 -8.84 -8.65 16.43
N HIS A 93 -8.24 -9.77 16.06
CA HIS A 93 -6.84 -9.91 15.70
C HIS A 93 -6.73 -9.99 14.18
N ALA A 94 -5.89 -9.16 13.61
CA ALA A 94 -5.60 -9.13 12.19
C ALA A 94 -4.14 -9.53 11.95
N ARG A 95 -3.92 -10.33 10.91
CA ARG A 95 -2.59 -10.78 10.49
C ARG A 95 -2.45 -10.68 8.98
N VAL A 96 -1.30 -10.20 8.55
CA VAL A 96 -0.91 -10.10 7.14
C VAL A 96 0.47 -10.73 6.98
N GLU A 97 0.59 -11.62 5.99
CA GLU A 97 1.84 -12.23 5.56
C GLU A 97 2.01 -11.92 4.07
N ALA A 98 3.13 -11.35 3.68
CA ALA A 98 3.41 -10.99 2.30
C ALA A 98 4.78 -11.49 1.89
N SER A 99 4.85 -12.14 0.73
CA SER A 99 6.10 -12.49 0.07
C SER A 99 6.31 -11.57 -1.13
N MET A 100 7.46 -10.92 -1.17
CA MET A 100 7.83 -9.97 -2.21
C MET A 100 9.09 -10.42 -2.92
N GLU A 101 9.07 -10.36 -4.25
CA GLU A 101 10.18 -10.76 -5.09
C GLU A 101 10.39 -9.75 -6.23
N GLY A 102 11.57 -9.76 -6.83
CA GLY A 102 11.89 -8.90 -7.97
C GLY A 102 13.36 -8.54 -8.03
N ASP A 103 13.70 -7.56 -8.85
CA ASP A 103 15.08 -7.10 -9.00
C ASP A 103 15.66 -6.67 -7.65
N GLY A 104 16.72 -7.37 -7.22
CA GLY A 104 17.38 -7.15 -5.94
C GLY A 104 16.69 -7.79 -4.71
N VAL A 105 15.56 -8.48 -4.90
CA VAL A 105 14.85 -9.22 -3.85
C VAL A 105 14.68 -10.68 -4.28
N PRO A 106 15.63 -11.56 -3.97
CA PRO A 106 15.51 -13.01 -4.22
C PRO A 106 14.36 -13.63 -3.45
N GLU A 107 13.93 -14.82 -3.90
CA GLU A 107 12.93 -15.65 -3.22
C GLU A 107 13.25 -15.81 -1.72
N GLY A 108 12.24 -15.65 -0.88
CA GLY A 108 12.35 -15.76 0.58
C GLY A 108 13.07 -14.60 1.28
N MET A 109 13.61 -13.61 0.55
CA MET A 109 14.30 -12.46 1.15
C MET A 109 13.38 -11.27 1.40
N GLY A 110 12.20 -11.23 0.76
CA GLY A 110 11.22 -10.15 0.85
C GLY A 110 10.03 -10.43 1.74
N ASN A 111 10.13 -11.36 2.70
CA ASN A 111 9.01 -11.73 3.56
C ASN A 111 8.73 -10.67 4.62
N LEU A 112 7.48 -10.23 4.70
CA LEU A 112 6.95 -9.36 5.72
C LEU A 112 5.78 -10.05 6.41
N VAL A 113 5.85 -10.18 7.74
CA VAL A 113 4.73 -10.69 8.55
C VAL A 113 4.45 -9.69 9.65
N PHE A 114 3.22 -9.25 9.76
CA PHE A 114 2.79 -8.37 10.84
C PHE A 114 1.38 -8.70 11.32
N ASP A 115 1.11 -8.34 12.56
CA ASP A 115 -0.22 -8.45 13.16
C ASP A 115 -0.61 -7.17 13.92
N PHE A 116 -1.90 -6.98 14.09
CA PHE A 116 -2.45 -5.90 14.90
C PHE A 116 -3.81 -6.29 15.53
N GLN A 117 -4.19 -5.60 16.60
CA GLN A 117 -5.40 -5.90 17.35
C GLN A 117 -6.27 -4.67 17.56
N ALA A 118 -7.58 -4.86 17.60
CA ALA A 118 -8.53 -3.85 18.07
C ALA A 118 -8.44 -3.71 19.60
N GLY A 119 -8.44 -2.47 20.10
CA GLY A 119 -8.57 -2.20 21.54
C GLY A 119 -7.30 -1.82 22.28
N HIS A 120 -6.14 -1.81 21.65
CA HIS A 120 -4.92 -1.26 22.22
C HIS A 120 -4.62 0.12 21.62
N GLU A 121 -4.76 1.19 22.43
CA GLU A 121 -4.62 2.57 21.96
C GLU A 121 -3.18 2.94 21.59
N GLU A 122 -2.17 2.29 22.11
CA GLU A 122 -0.76 2.73 21.96
C GLU A 122 0.14 1.81 21.13
N GLU A 123 -0.15 0.51 20.99
CA GLU A 123 0.78 -0.42 20.33
C GLU A 123 0.09 -1.47 19.45
N GLY A 124 -0.79 -1.02 18.57
CA GLY A 124 -1.64 -1.96 17.84
C GLY A 124 -0.95 -2.83 16.79
N LEU A 125 0.26 -2.52 16.32
CA LEU A 125 0.90 -3.24 15.21
C LEU A 125 2.27 -3.78 15.64
N SER A 126 2.52 -5.05 15.35
CA SER A 126 3.82 -5.69 15.56
C SER A 126 4.28 -6.42 14.30
N ILE A 127 5.49 -6.13 13.85
CA ILE A 127 6.14 -6.87 12.76
C ILE A 127 6.77 -8.12 13.35
N ARG A 128 6.35 -9.29 12.89
CA ARG A 128 6.86 -10.60 13.31
C ARG A 128 8.04 -11.04 12.49
N GLU A 129 8.01 -10.73 11.19
CA GLU A 129 9.11 -11.00 10.27
C GLU A 129 9.37 -9.76 9.42
N MET A 130 10.63 -9.34 9.39
CA MET A 130 11.11 -8.22 8.57
C MET A 130 11.76 -8.76 7.30
N PRO A 131 11.51 -8.16 6.14
CA PRO A 131 12.22 -8.53 4.93
C PRO A 131 13.72 -8.24 5.06
N ARG A 132 14.53 -9.17 4.58
CA ARG A 132 15.99 -9.00 4.49
C ARG A 132 16.40 -8.13 3.31
N ARG A 133 15.53 -8.05 2.32
CA ARG A 133 15.67 -7.20 1.13
C ARG A 133 14.34 -6.49 0.87
N PHE A 134 14.43 -5.25 0.47
CA PHE A 134 13.30 -4.37 0.18
C PHE A 134 13.15 -4.16 -1.32
N LEU A 135 11.92 -3.94 -1.77
CA LEU A 135 11.65 -3.58 -3.15
C LEU A 135 12.36 -2.26 -3.50
N ASN A 136 12.90 -2.19 -4.71
CA ASN A 136 13.50 -0.96 -5.24
C ASN A 136 12.82 -0.58 -6.57
N VAL A 137 11.50 -0.49 -6.53
CA VAL A 137 10.67 -0.15 -7.70
C VAL A 137 9.66 0.90 -7.29
N PRO A 138 9.27 1.82 -8.19
CA PRO A 138 8.17 2.74 -7.90
C PRO A 138 6.87 1.96 -7.73
N VAL A 139 6.07 2.34 -6.74
CA VAL A 139 4.76 1.74 -6.46
C VAL A 139 3.71 2.83 -6.53
N VAL A 140 2.74 2.67 -7.41
CA VAL A 140 1.67 3.64 -7.66
C VAL A 140 0.31 2.97 -7.45
N PHE A 141 -0.61 3.67 -6.81
CA PHE A 141 -2.01 3.27 -6.65
C PHE A 141 -2.91 4.17 -7.48
N LEU A 142 -3.58 3.60 -8.46
CA LEU A 142 -4.59 4.30 -9.23
C LEU A 142 -5.96 4.04 -8.60
N ALA A 143 -6.50 5.04 -7.91
CA ALA A 143 -7.83 4.93 -7.33
C ALA A 143 -8.91 4.84 -8.42
N ALA A 144 -9.99 4.09 -8.15
CA ALA A 144 -11.12 3.97 -9.07
C ALA A 144 -11.92 5.28 -9.26
N ARG A 145 -11.69 6.28 -8.43
CA ARG A 145 -12.26 7.62 -8.58
C ARG A 145 -11.38 8.45 -9.49
N GLU A 146 -11.98 9.30 -10.32
CA GLU A 146 -11.29 10.20 -11.24
C GLU A 146 -10.57 11.34 -10.50
N VAL A 147 -9.56 10.99 -9.71
CA VAL A 147 -8.74 11.97 -8.98
C VAL A 147 -7.91 12.81 -9.95
N LEU A 148 -7.56 12.24 -11.10
CA LEU A 148 -6.76 12.91 -12.13
C LEU A 148 -7.46 14.13 -12.71
N THR A 149 -8.80 14.18 -12.75
CA THR A 149 -9.56 15.33 -13.28
C THR A 149 -9.49 16.56 -12.37
N ILE A 150 -9.21 16.37 -11.10
CA ILE A 150 -9.08 17.45 -10.10
C ILE A 150 -7.63 17.77 -9.71
N TYR A 151 -6.67 17.03 -10.26
CA TYR A 151 -5.25 17.39 -10.24
C TYR A 151 -5.05 18.65 -11.11
N PRO A 152 -4.34 19.68 -10.78
CA PRO A 152 -3.45 19.97 -9.67
C PRO A 152 -4.12 20.61 -8.43
N SER A 153 -5.39 21.01 -8.50
CA SER A 153 -6.10 21.62 -7.35
C SER A 153 -6.10 20.70 -6.12
N PHE A 154 -6.07 19.39 -6.36
CA PHE A 154 -6.06 18.36 -5.34
C PHE A 154 -4.78 18.38 -4.48
N VAL A 155 -3.62 18.68 -5.07
CA VAL A 155 -2.34 18.81 -4.33
C VAL A 155 -2.40 19.99 -3.37
N GLN A 156 -3.00 21.11 -3.79
CA GLN A 156 -3.15 22.30 -2.94
C GLN A 156 -4.11 22.05 -1.77
N VAL A 157 -5.23 21.39 -2.02
CA VAL A 157 -6.22 21.05 -0.99
C VAL A 157 -5.65 20.00 -0.03
N GLY A 158 -5.01 18.96 -0.54
CA GLY A 158 -4.45 17.88 0.26
C GLY A 158 -3.30 18.30 1.15
N SER A 159 -2.53 19.33 0.77
CA SER A 159 -1.50 19.90 1.66
C SER A 159 -2.09 20.62 2.88
N ARG A 160 -3.30 21.16 2.74
CA ARG A 160 -4.02 21.87 3.84
C ARG A 160 -4.92 20.95 4.66
N PHE A 161 -5.46 19.90 4.05
CA PHE A 161 -6.45 19.00 4.63
C PHE A 161 -6.14 17.54 4.29
N PRO A 162 -5.03 16.98 4.80
CA PRO A 162 -4.59 15.62 4.46
C PRO A 162 -5.58 14.54 4.91
N GLU A 163 -6.44 14.83 5.88
CA GLU A 163 -7.46 13.91 6.41
C GLU A 163 -8.63 13.67 5.43
N PHE A 164 -8.84 14.53 4.44
CA PHE A 164 -9.92 14.34 3.46
C PHE A 164 -9.56 13.44 2.29
N LEU A 165 -8.29 13.07 2.17
CA LEU A 165 -7.78 12.32 1.04
C LEU A 165 -7.30 10.94 1.48
N ASP A 166 -7.66 9.91 0.72
CA ASP A 166 -7.01 8.62 0.89
C ASP A 166 -5.55 8.72 0.43
N GLY A 167 -4.66 8.05 1.19
CA GLY A 167 -3.24 8.19 0.98
C GLY A 167 -2.74 7.73 -0.38
N GLY A 168 -3.45 6.81 -1.05
CA GLY A 168 -3.08 6.36 -2.39
C GLY A 168 -3.30 7.44 -3.45
N SER A 169 -4.43 8.11 -3.39
CA SER A 169 -4.73 9.26 -4.27
C SER A 169 -3.77 10.43 -4.05
N TRP A 170 -3.42 10.69 -2.80
CA TRP A 170 -2.43 11.72 -2.45
C TRP A 170 -1.04 11.39 -3.00
N ASP A 171 -0.58 10.16 -2.83
CA ASP A 171 0.72 9.72 -3.34
C ASP A 171 0.79 9.78 -4.87
N LEU A 172 -0.31 9.42 -5.56
CA LEU A 172 -0.41 9.56 -7.01
C LEU A 172 -0.24 11.02 -7.45
N CYS A 173 -0.98 11.94 -6.84
CA CYS A 173 -0.89 13.36 -7.18
C CYS A 173 0.52 13.92 -6.93
N ARG A 174 1.14 13.56 -5.82
CA ARG A 174 2.54 13.95 -5.54
C ARG A 174 3.53 13.37 -6.55
N TYR A 175 3.32 12.13 -6.97
CA TYR A 175 4.18 11.52 -7.98
C TYR A 175 4.10 12.25 -9.30
N LEU A 176 2.91 12.61 -9.75
CA LEU A 176 2.69 13.41 -10.97
C LEU A 176 3.30 14.82 -10.87
N ASP A 177 3.21 15.44 -9.69
CA ASP A 177 3.78 16.77 -9.43
C ASP A 177 5.33 16.73 -9.52
N MET A 178 5.95 15.72 -8.96
CA MET A 178 7.40 15.50 -9.03
C MET A 178 7.89 15.23 -10.46
N GLU A 179 7.12 14.51 -11.28
CA GLU A 179 7.47 14.26 -12.68
C GLU A 179 7.28 15.49 -13.56
N ALA A 180 6.33 16.35 -13.23
CA ALA A 180 6.12 17.62 -13.95
C ALA A 180 7.26 18.62 -13.73
N GLU A 181 7.97 18.52 -12.60
CA GLU A 181 9.15 19.36 -12.28
C GLU A 181 10.47 18.76 -12.81
N ALA A 182 10.50 17.47 -13.13
CA ALA A 182 11.67 16.80 -13.69
C ALA A 182 11.78 17.11 -15.21
N GLU A 183 12.98 17.42 -15.68
CA GLU A 183 13.24 17.48 -17.13
C GLU A 183 12.82 16.18 -17.80
N PRO A 184 12.31 16.22 -19.06
CA PRO A 184 11.73 15.05 -19.71
C PRO A 184 12.75 13.90 -19.78
N ILE A 185 12.58 12.93 -18.91
CA ILE A 185 13.39 11.71 -18.89
C ILE A 185 13.04 10.94 -20.17
N SER A 186 14.03 10.69 -21.03
CA SER A 186 13.91 9.90 -22.26
C SER A 186 13.75 8.40 -21.96
N THR A 187 12.80 8.02 -21.11
CA THR A 187 12.50 6.64 -20.75
C THR A 187 11.12 6.26 -21.23
N ASP A 188 10.86 4.94 -21.36
CA ASP A 188 9.58 4.41 -21.82
C ASP A 188 8.35 4.89 -21.00
N ALA A 189 8.55 5.30 -19.74
CA ALA A 189 7.54 5.95 -18.91
C ALA A 189 7.09 7.30 -19.47
N GLY A 190 8.01 8.13 -19.97
CA GLY A 190 7.69 9.40 -20.64
C GLY A 190 6.86 9.22 -21.91
N ARG A 191 7.00 8.07 -22.60
CA ARG A 191 6.16 7.73 -23.75
C ARG A 191 4.70 7.41 -23.38
N VAL A 192 4.46 6.86 -22.20
CA VAL A 192 3.11 6.54 -21.72
C VAL A 192 2.37 7.82 -21.33
N VAL A 193 3.02 8.74 -20.61
CA VAL A 193 2.43 10.04 -20.23
C VAL A 193 2.12 10.87 -21.48
N ALA A 194 3.07 11.00 -22.42
CA ALA A 194 2.88 11.72 -23.67
C ALA A 194 1.80 11.11 -24.58
N ARG A 195 1.43 9.84 -24.37
CA ARG A 195 0.35 9.18 -25.09
C ARG A 195 -1.03 9.42 -24.47
N LEU A 196 -1.10 9.65 -23.17
CA LEU A 196 -2.32 10.03 -22.46
C LEU A 196 -2.72 11.49 -22.68
N GLU A 197 -1.76 12.38 -22.96
CA GLU A 197 -2.02 13.79 -23.29
C GLU A 197 -2.60 13.98 -24.72
N LYS A 198 -2.65 12.95 -25.55
CA LYS A 198 -3.14 13.01 -26.95
C LYS A 198 -4.52 12.36 -27.15
N ILE A 199 -5.18 11.93 -26.07
CA ILE A 199 -6.55 11.43 -26.06
C ILE A 199 -7.48 12.49 -25.52
#